data_ae570f8ec2ef1145cdd019666b0ebcd3
#
_entry.id   ae570f8ec2ef1145cdd019666b0ebcd3
#
_cell.length_a   1.000
_cell.length_b   1.000
_cell.length_c   1.000
_cell.angle_alpha   90.00
_cell.angle_beta   90.00
_cell.angle_gamma   90.00
#
_symmetry.space_group_name_H-M   'P 1'
#
loop_
_entity.id
_entity.type
_entity.pdbx_description
1 polymer ?
#
loop_
_entity_poly.entity_id
_entity_poly.type
_entity_poly.pdbx_seq_one_letter_code
_entity_poly.pdbx_strand_id
1 'polypeptide(L)'
;MALIKCTECGKDISNKAKTCPNCGAPLVKEKKKGSCLTKILGIFILFIGLIFMIGALSNMVSSESEEKECITLDEFTRIETGMTYEEVVNIIGCEGELGSEVSVSDITSELYVWYGADGISNANVTFSNNKVMAKAQVGLE
;
A
#
# COMPACT_ATOMS: atom_id res chain seq x y z
N MET A 1 -25.01 58.81 -4.34
CA MET A 1 -25.63 57.63 -4.97
C MET A 1 -25.01 57.48 -6.35
N ALA A 2 -24.53 56.29 -6.72
CA ALA A 2 -23.89 56.08 -8.02
C ALA A 2 -25.00 55.85 -9.07
N LEU A 3 -24.94 56.61 -10.18
CA LEU A 3 -25.79 56.43 -11.33
C LEU A 3 -25.07 55.58 -12.38
N ILE A 4 -25.80 54.69 -13.03
CA ILE A 4 -25.31 53.86 -14.14
C ILE A 4 -26.20 54.10 -15.37
N LYS A 5 -25.65 53.92 -16.56
CA LYS A 5 -26.43 54.04 -17.80
C LYS A 5 -27.15 52.73 -18.10
N CYS A 6 -28.44 52.83 -18.40
CA CYS A 6 -29.23 51.70 -18.87
C CYS A 6 -28.70 51.24 -20.22
N THR A 7 -28.43 49.91 -20.36
CA THR A 7 -27.91 49.33 -21.61
C THR A 7 -28.88 49.36 -22.76
N GLU A 8 -30.20 49.46 -22.47
CA GLU A 8 -31.25 49.43 -23.48
C GLU A 8 -31.67 50.82 -23.96
N CYS A 9 -31.83 51.79 -23.03
CA CYS A 9 -32.31 53.11 -23.37
C CYS A 9 -31.33 54.29 -23.14
N GLY A 10 -30.11 53.99 -22.64
CA GLY A 10 -29.03 54.94 -22.43
C GLY A 10 -29.22 55.97 -21.31
N LYS A 11 -30.35 55.98 -20.63
CA LYS A 11 -30.64 56.94 -19.58
C LYS A 11 -29.99 56.58 -18.26
N ASP A 12 -29.63 57.60 -17.46
CA ASP A 12 -29.02 57.43 -16.16
C ASP A 12 -30.06 56.91 -15.13
N ILE A 13 -29.69 55.83 -14.46
CA ILE A 13 -30.54 55.13 -13.50
C ILE A 13 -29.75 54.78 -12.25
N SER A 14 -30.39 54.54 -11.14
CA SER A 14 -29.76 54.13 -9.91
C SER A 14 -29.14 52.73 -10.07
N ASN A 15 -27.92 52.55 -9.62
CA ASN A 15 -27.23 51.24 -9.61
C ASN A 15 -27.91 50.17 -8.74
N LYS A 16 -28.89 50.58 -7.92
CA LYS A 16 -29.70 49.69 -7.06
C LYS A 16 -31.06 49.34 -7.67
N ALA A 17 -31.42 49.92 -8.82
CA ALA A 17 -32.67 49.60 -9.48
C ALA A 17 -32.65 48.18 -10.06
N LYS A 18 -33.70 47.41 -9.84
CA LYS A 18 -33.86 46.05 -10.42
C LYS A 18 -34.40 46.12 -11.86
N THR A 19 -35.12 47.13 -12.19
CA THR A 19 -35.68 47.40 -13.53
C THR A 19 -35.48 48.86 -13.87
N CYS A 20 -35.28 49.16 -15.14
CA CYS A 20 -35.17 50.53 -15.63
C CYS A 20 -36.55 51.24 -15.54
N PRO A 21 -36.68 52.37 -14.80
CA PRO A 21 -37.94 53.03 -14.69
C PRO A 21 -38.42 53.73 -16.01
N ASN A 22 -37.53 53.78 -16.99
CA ASN A 22 -37.79 54.47 -18.25
C ASN A 22 -38.22 53.55 -19.39
N CYS A 23 -37.64 52.36 -19.46
CA CYS A 23 -37.89 51.34 -20.54
C CYS A 23 -38.37 49.99 -20.03
N GLY A 24 -38.44 49.82 -18.70
CA GLY A 24 -38.84 48.52 -18.11
C GLY A 24 -37.85 47.38 -18.21
N ALA A 25 -36.69 47.61 -18.81
CA ALA A 25 -35.70 46.54 -18.98
C ALA A 25 -35.14 46.03 -17.62
N PRO A 26 -35.01 44.74 -17.40
CA PRO A 26 -34.45 44.21 -16.17
C PRO A 26 -32.94 44.46 -16.10
N LEU A 27 -32.50 45.08 -15.00
CA LEU A 27 -31.10 45.42 -14.73
C LEU A 27 -30.34 44.36 -13.92
N VAL A 28 -30.91 43.16 -13.81
CA VAL A 28 -30.30 42.05 -13.09
C VAL A 28 -29.09 41.56 -13.88
N LYS A 29 -27.90 41.87 -13.41
CA LYS A 29 -26.71 41.11 -13.81
C LYS A 29 -26.93 39.71 -13.35
N GLU A 30 -27.24 38.80 -14.25
CA GLU A 30 -27.17 37.36 -13.97
C GLU A 30 -25.76 37.07 -13.48
N LYS A 31 -25.62 36.85 -12.18
CA LYS A 31 -24.43 36.15 -11.66
C LYS A 31 -24.47 34.79 -12.32
N LYS A 32 -23.62 34.55 -13.33
CA LYS A 32 -23.34 33.22 -13.79
C LYS A 32 -22.97 32.41 -12.54
N LYS A 33 -23.91 31.60 -12.08
CA LYS A 33 -23.63 30.54 -11.10
C LYS A 33 -22.63 29.65 -11.78
N GLY A 34 -21.33 29.89 -11.50
CA GLY A 34 -20.31 28.90 -11.83
C GLY A 34 -20.80 27.58 -11.26
N SER A 35 -21.10 26.64 -12.14
CA SER A 35 -21.68 25.36 -11.77
C SER A 35 -20.78 24.71 -10.72
N CYS A 36 -21.28 24.56 -9.51
CA CYS A 36 -20.59 23.85 -8.43
C CYS A 36 -20.26 22.40 -8.89
N LEU A 37 -21.03 21.90 -9.87
CA LEU A 37 -20.84 20.61 -10.50
C LEU A 37 -19.49 20.49 -11.21
N THR A 38 -19.01 21.55 -11.89
CA THR A 38 -17.69 21.51 -12.59
C THR A 38 -16.52 21.51 -11.61
N LYS A 39 -16.67 22.18 -10.47
CA LYS A 39 -15.65 22.14 -9.41
C LYS A 39 -15.61 20.79 -8.69
N ILE A 40 -16.78 20.18 -8.45
CA ILE A 40 -16.89 18.86 -7.85
C ILE A 40 -16.33 17.80 -8.80
N LEU A 41 -16.64 17.89 -10.11
CA LEU A 41 -16.10 16.97 -11.12
C LEU A 41 -14.58 17.08 -11.25
N GLY A 42 -14.02 18.28 -11.18
CA GLY A 42 -12.57 18.51 -11.19
C GLY A 42 -11.86 17.91 -9.98
N ILE A 43 -12.44 18.02 -8.80
CA ILE A 43 -11.90 17.42 -7.55
C ILE A 43 -12.00 15.90 -7.62
N PHE A 44 -13.08 15.35 -8.19
CA PHE A 44 -13.28 13.91 -8.34
C PHE A 44 -12.25 13.29 -9.30
N ILE A 45 -11.93 13.96 -10.41
CA ILE A 45 -10.90 13.51 -11.37
C ILE A 45 -9.50 13.56 -10.73
N LEU A 46 -9.20 14.61 -9.95
CA LEU A 46 -7.94 14.69 -9.19
C LEU A 46 -7.83 13.61 -8.14
N PHE A 47 -8.93 13.26 -7.45
CA PHE A 47 -8.95 12.19 -6.45
C PHE A 47 -8.75 10.81 -7.09
N ILE A 48 -9.39 10.54 -8.23
CA ILE A 48 -9.21 9.29 -8.99
C ILE A 48 -7.77 9.23 -9.53
N GLY A 49 -7.21 10.32 -10.03
CA GLY A 49 -5.82 10.39 -10.47
C GLY A 49 -4.83 10.12 -9.33
N LEU A 50 -5.12 10.62 -8.11
CA LEU A 50 -4.31 10.38 -6.92
C LEU A 50 -4.38 8.90 -6.48
N ILE A 51 -5.56 8.28 -6.51
CA ILE A 51 -5.74 6.86 -6.21
C ILE A 51 -5.01 5.99 -7.24
N PHE A 52 -5.05 6.35 -8.53
CA PHE A 52 -4.29 5.64 -9.57
C PHE A 52 -2.78 5.77 -9.38
N MET A 53 -2.29 6.96 -8.97
CA MET A 53 -0.87 7.16 -8.67
C MET A 53 -0.43 6.37 -7.43
N ILE A 54 -1.26 6.32 -6.39
CA ILE A 54 -0.98 5.51 -5.17
C ILE A 54 -1.03 4.01 -5.52
N GLY A 55 -1.97 3.57 -6.37
CA GLY A 55 -2.05 2.20 -6.86
C GLY A 55 -0.86 1.79 -7.72
N ALA A 56 -0.30 2.71 -8.51
CA ALA A 56 0.90 2.44 -9.31
C ALA A 56 2.18 2.37 -8.45
N LEU A 57 2.26 3.11 -7.33
CA LEU A 57 3.37 2.99 -6.39
C LEU A 57 3.27 1.73 -5.52
N SER A 58 2.07 1.24 -5.21
CA SER A 58 1.90 0.00 -4.44
C SER A 58 2.29 -1.25 -5.23
N ASN A 59 2.30 -1.21 -6.57
CA ASN A 59 2.82 -2.30 -7.39
C ASN A 59 4.37 -2.38 -7.41
N MET A 60 5.08 -1.45 -6.80
CA MET A 60 6.54 -1.51 -6.65
C MET A 60 7.01 -2.04 -5.28
N VAL A 61 6.08 -2.33 -4.36
CA VAL A 61 6.37 -2.86 -3.02
C VAL A 61 5.57 -4.15 -2.77
N SER A 62 5.21 -4.85 -3.82
CA SER A 62 4.94 -6.27 -3.70
C SER A 62 6.30 -6.97 -3.70
N SER A 63 6.98 -6.97 -2.54
CA SER A 63 7.61 -8.19 -2.12
C SER A 63 6.46 -9.18 -1.94
N GLU A 64 6.05 -9.84 -3.01
CA GLU A 64 5.51 -11.17 -2.88
C GLU A 64 6.64 -11.93 -2.16
N SER A 65 6.48 -12.11 -0.84
CA SER A 65 6.94 -13.34 -0.26
C SER A 65 6.13 -14.40 -1.01
N GLU A 66 6.62 -14.86 -2.17
CA GLU A 66 6.34 -16.20 -2.62
C GLU A 66 6.65 -17.03 -1.39
N GLU A 67 5.62 -17.64 -0.79
CA GLU A 67 5.79 -18.75 0.14
C GLU A 67 6.46 -19.82 -0.71
N LYS A 68 7.77 -19.73 -0.76
CA LYS A 68 8.59 -20.63 -1.57
C LYS A 68 8.56 -21.96 -0.82
N GLU A 69 7.80 -22.85 -1.39
CA GLU A 69 7.85 -24.27 -1.10
C GLU A 69 9.31 -24.69 -1.03
N CYS A 70 9.82 -24.82 0.19
CA CYS A 70 11.26 -24.92 0.37
C CYS A 70 11.73 -26.22 0.95
N ILE A 71 10.92 -26.98 1.70
CA ILE A 71 11.42 -28.17 2.38
C ILE A 71 10.51 -29.39 2.21
N THR A 72 11.12 -30.52 1.92
CA THR A 72 10.50 -31.86 1.89
C THR A 72 10.94 -32.68 3.10
N LEU A 73 10.24 -33.79 3.37
CA LEU A 73 10.62 -34.75 4.43
C LEU A 73 11.99 -35.38 4.16
N ASP A 74 12.32 -35.64 2.89
CA ASP A 74 13.64 -36.23 2.52
C ASP A 74 14.77 -35.24 2.88
N GLU A 75 14.65 -33.99 2.52
CA GLU A 75 15.63 -32.95 2.86
C GLU A 75 15.74 -32.76 4.37
N PHE A 76 14.62 -32.74 5.10
CA PHE A 76 14.63 -32.66 6.56
C PHE A 76 15.35 -33.82 7.20
N THR A 77 15.20 -35.06 6.70
CA THR A 77 15.87 -36.25 7.27
C THR A 77 17.39 -36.18 7.13
N ARG A 78 17.87 -35.50 6.09
CA ARG A 78 19.32 -35.34 5.79
C ARG A 78 20.00 -34.30 6.68
N ILE A 79 19.25 -33.44 7.36
CA ILE A 79 19.83 -32.47 8.30
C ILE A 79 20.32 -33.23 9.55
N GLU A 80 21.58 -33.06 9.93
CA GLU A 80 22.17 -33.69 11.09
C GLU A 80 22.64 -32.68 12.14
N THR A 81 22.67 -33.08 13.41
CA THR A 81 23.20 -32.25 14.50
C THR A 81 24.67 -31.91 14.26
N GLY A 82 25.03 -30.66 14.45
CA GLY A 82 26.38 -30.14 14.24
C GLY A 82 26.64 -29.54 12.84
N MET A 83 25.71 -29.70 11.89
CA MET A 83 25.79 -29.01 10.59
C MET A 83 25.68 -27.49 10.80
N THR A 84 26.32 -26.72 9.93
CA THR A 84 26.20 -25.26 9.89
C THR A 84 24.92 -24.86 9.18
N TYR A 85 24.50 -23.59 9.36
CA TYR A 85 23.35 -23.02 8.65
C TYR A 85 23.49 -23.13 7.13
N GLU A 86 24.70 -22.83 6.61
CA GLU A 86 25.00 -22.90 5.17
C GLU A 86 24.89 -24.35 4.63
N GLU A 87 25.32 -25.35 5.39
CA GLU A 87 25.15 -26.75 5.01
C GLU A 87 23.68 -27.16 4.97
N VAL A 88 22.88 -26.70 5.91
CA VAL A 88 21.42 -26.92 5.93
C VAL A 88 20.74 -26.24 4.73
N VAL A 89 21.05 -24.97 4.46
CA VAL A 89 20.55 -24.24 3.28
C VAL A 89 20.94 -24.94 1.98
N ASN A 90 22.15 -25.48 1.88
CA ASN A 90 22.57 -26.25 0.70
C ASN A 90 21.78 -27.56 0.51
N ILE A 91 21.34 -28.20 1.59
CA ILE A 91 20.50 -29.41 1.52
C ILE A 91 19.09 -29.07 1.06
N ILE A 92 18.51 -28.01 1.61
CA ILE A 92 17.12 -27.57 1.37
C ILE A 92 17.00 -26.78 0.06
N GLY A 93 18.04 -26.03 -0.32
CA GLY A 93 18.06 -25.21 -1.53
C GLY A 93 17.46 -23.80 -1.38
N CYS A 94 17.03 -23.42 -0.17
CA CYS A 94 16.51 -22.09 0.14
C CYS A 94 16.87 -21.66 1.57
N GLU A 95 16.86 -20.35 1.82
CA GLU A 95 17.07 -19.78 3.15
C GLU A 95 15.84 -20.00 4.04
N GLY A 96 16.06 -20.21 5.34
CA GLY A 96 15.01 -20.31 6.34
C GLY A 96 14.59 -18.94 6.86
N GLU A 97 13.37 -18.84 7.33
CA GLU A 97 12.87 -17.66 8.02
C GLU A 97 13.34 -17.66 9.47
N LEU A 98 13.98 -16.57 9.92
CA LEU A 98 14.40 -16.42 11.31
C LEU A 98 13.18 -16.20 12.21
N GLY A 99 12.81 -17.24 12.97
CA GLY A 99 11.68 -17.17 13.90
C GLY A 99 12.03 -16.53 15.24
N SER A 100 13.23 -16.82 15.77
CA SER A 100 13.72 -16.20 17.01
C SER A 100 15.23 -16.27 17.14
N GLU A 101 15.81 -15.29 17.82
CA GLU A 101 17.22 -15.22 18.18
C GLU A 101 17.36 -14.85 19.65
N VAL A 102 18.24 -15.55 20.34
CA VAL A 102 18.59 -15.28 21.75
C VAL A 102 20.10 -15.34 21.90
N SER A 103 20.70 -14.26 22.39
CA SER A 103 22.14 -14.21 22.69
C SER A 103 22.33 -14.00 24.20
N VAL A 104 23.11 -14.91 24.81
CA VAL A 104 23.50 -14.84 26.22
C VAL A 104 24.99 -15.09 26.34
N SER A 105 25.73 -14.08 26.78
CA SER A 105 27.19 -14.11 26.83
C SER A 105 27.78 -14.39 25.44
N ASP A 106 28.51 -15.48 25.27
CA ASP A 106 29.15 -15.90 24.01
C ASP A 106 28.36 -16.96 23.25
N ILE A 107 27.10 -17.22 23.65
CA ILE A 107 26.25 -18.23 23.02
C ILE A 107 25.10 -17.51 22.32
N THR A 108 25.01 -17.65 21.02
CA THR A 108 23.85 -17.24 20.23
C THR A 108 23.07 -18.46 19.83
N SER A 109 21.77 -18.45 20.08
CA SER A 109 20.82 -19.48 19.68
C SER A 109 19.80 -18.86 18.72
N GLU A 110 19.66 -19.48 17.55
CA GLU A 110 18.79 -19.01 16.48
C GLU A 110 17.84 -20.14 16.08
N LEU A 111 16.58 -19.83 15.90
CA LEU A 111 15.55 -20.73 15.40
C LEU A 111 15.15 -20.29 13.99
N TYR A 112 15.38 -21.16 13.02
CA TYR A 112 14.91 -20.95 11.64
C TYR A 112 13.76 -21.89 11.31
N VAL A 113 12.85 -21.40 10.46
CA VAL A 113 11.66 -22.11 9.99
C VAL A 113 11.69 -22.20 8.48
N TRP A 114 11.43 -23.38 7.92
CA TRP A 114 11.19 -23.64 6.51
C TRP A 114 9.78 -24.19 6.33
N TYR A 115 9.07 -23.72 5.35
CA TYR A 115 7.71 -24.18 5.05
C TYR A 115 7.71 -25.15 3.87
N GLY A 116 6.85 -26.17 3.95
CA GLY A 116 6.61 -27.11 2.85
C GLY A 116 5.62 -26.57 1.82
N ALA A 117 5.35 -27.37 0.81
CA ALA A 117 4.53 -27.07 -0.34
C ALA A 117 3.10 -26.58 -0.04
N ASP A 118 2.54 -27.06 1.05
CA ASP A 118 1.17 -26.76 1.47
C ASP A 118 1.04 -25.46 2.27
N GLY A 119 2.17 -24.77 2.56
CA GLY A 119 2.23 -23.57 3.37
C GLY A 119 1.82 -23.78 4.86
N ILE A 120 1.56 -25.02 5.27
CA ILE A 120 1.15 -25.39 6.63
C ILE A 120 2.20 -26.27 7.27
N SER A 121 2.71 -27.26 6.53
CA SER A 121 3.81 -28.10 6.96
C SER A 121 5.09 -27.28 7.12
N ASN A 122 5.90 -27.60 8.13
CA ASN A 122 7.10 -26.83 8.41
C ASN A 122 8.19 -27.67 9.10
N ALA A 123 9.42 -27.21 8.93
CA ALA A 123 10.57 -27.66 9.71
C ALA A 123 11.11 -26.50 10.55
N ASN A 124 11.42 -26.79 11.78
CA ASN A 124 12.03 -25.88 12.73
C ASN A 124 13.44 -26.43 13.05
N VAL A 125 14.47 -25.63 12.82
CA VAL A 125 15.85 -26.00 13.13
C VAL A 125 16.45 -24.96 14.07
N THR A 126 16.92 -25.40 15.22
CA THR A 126 17.61 -24.57 16.19
C THR A 126 19.10 -24.70 16.03
N PHE A 127 19.77 -23.58 15.84
CA PHE A 127 21.21 -23.47 15.80
C PHE A 127 21.75 -22.92 17.13
N SER A 128 22.90 -23.36 17.54
CA SER A 128 23.67 -22.79 18.63
C SER A 128 25.09 -22.52 18.13
N ASN A 129 25.50 -21.25 18.15
CA ASN A 129 26.77 -20.81 17.56
C ASN A 129 26.96 -21.34 16.13
N ASN A 130 25.95 -21.12 15.27
CA ASN A 130 25.90 -21.53 13.87
C ASN A 130 25.97 -23.08 13.65
N LYS A 131 25.55 -23.88 14.63
CA LYS A 131 25.51 -25.34 14.49
C LYS A 131 24.15 -25.90 14.91
N VAL A 132 23.60 -26.81 14.11
CA VAL A 132 22.34 -27.49 14.43
C VAL A 132 22.44 -28.18 15.80
N MET A 133 21.58 -27.76 16.71
CA MET A 133 21.42 -28.35 18.02
C MET A 133 20.18 -29.25 18.11
N ALA A 134 19.09 -28.83 17.50
CA ALA A 134 17.83 -29.55 17.46
C ALA A 134 17.06 -29.27 16.19
N LYS A 135 16.27 -30.26 15.74
CA LYS A 135 15.33 -30.10 14.63
C LYS A 135 13.98 -30.73 14.95
N ALA A 136 12.91 -30.16 14.45
CA ALA A 136 11.56 -30.68 14.55
C ALA A 136 10.80 -30.37 13.26
N GLN A 137 9.81 -31.17 12.93
CA GLN A 137 8.95 -30.92 11.76
C GLN A 137 7.49 -31.23 12.09
N VAL A 138 6.58 -30.63 11.34
CA VAL A 138 5.13 -30.90 11.38
C VAL A 138 4.62 -31.01 9.96
N GLY A 139 4.05 -32.17 9.64
CA GLY A 139 3.29 -32.39 8.41
C GLY A 139 4.08 -32.47 7.10
N LEU A 140 5.41 -32.55 7.12
CA LEU A 140 6.21 -32.74 5.91
C LEU A 140 5.98 -34.14 5.32
N GLU A 141 5.87 -34.22 4.00
CA GLU A 141 5.69 -35.44 3.21
C GLU A 141 6.86 -35.68 2.24
#